data_c14e7c8a269208a7ff700775dd1b592d
#
_entry.id   c14e7c8a269208a7ff700775dd1b592d
#
_cell.length_a   1.000
_cell.length_b   1.000
_cell.length_c   1.000
_cell.angle_alpha   90.00
_cell.angle_beta   90.00
_cell.angle_gamma   90.00
#
_symmetry.space_group_name_H-M   'P 1'
#
loop_
_entity.id
_entity.type
_entity.pdbx_description
1 polymer ?
#
loop_
_entity_poly.entity_id
_entity_poly.type
_entity_poly.pdbx_seq_one_letter_code
_entity_poly.pdbx_strand_id
1 'polypeptide(L)'
;ARVLARYVRDEKVITLEDAVRRMSAHPAAVLGLRDRGRLETGFYADVVVFDPATIQDHATYVQPHQYATGVSHVIVNGVEALRDGEPTDARPGRFVRGRGWTGWEDGGCRSSPGDWNWP
;
A
#
# COMPACT_ATOMS: atom_id res chain seq x y z
N ALA A 1 -6.39 5.27 5.40
CA ALA A 1 -6.57 6.15 6.57
C ALA A 1 -8.00 6.07 7.11
N ARG A 2 -9.05 6.22 6.28
CA ARG A 2 -10.47 6.23 6.74
C ARG A 2 -10.87 5.00 7.55
N VAL A 3 -10.45 3.80 7.16
CA VAL A 3 -10.76 2.58 7.91
C VAL A 3 -10.18 2.65 9.32
N LEU A 4 -8.92 3.07 9.45
CA LEU A 4 -8.22 3.14 10.72
C LEU A 4 -8.75 4.27 11.61
N ALA A 5 -9.02 5.46 11.03
CA ALA A 5 -9.56 6.58 11.79
C ALA A 5 -11.00 6.30 12.24
N ARG A 6 -11.90 6.09 11.28
CA ARG A 6 -13.34 6.03 11.54
C ARG A 6 -13.77 4.72 12.18
N TYR A 7 -13.48 3.58 11.54
CA TYR A 7 -14.05 2.30 11.97
C TYR A 7 -13.28 1.62 13.10
N VAL A 8 -11.98 1.92 13.24
CA VAL A 8 -11.17 1.39 14.35
C VAL A 8 -11.19 2.35 15.54
N ARG A 9 -10.71 3.60 15.36
CA ARG A 9 -10.53 4.55 16.46
C ARG A 9 -11.86 5.14 16.96
N ASP A 10 -12.67 5.70 16.05
CA ASP A 10 -13.84 6.50 16.44
C ASP A 10 -15.08 5.62 16.72
N GLU A 11 -15.47 4.77 15.79
CA GLU A 11 -16.67 3.92 15.90
C GLU A 11 -16.41 2.57 16.59
N LYS A 12 -15.14 2.12 16.67
CA LYS A 12 -14.71 0.86 17.31
C LYS A 12 -15.45 -0.38 16.79
N VAL A 13 -15.76 -0.40 15.51
CA VAL A 13 -16.49 -1.50 14.84
C VAL A 13 -15.61 -2.73 14.68
N ILE A 14 -14.31 -2.52 14.45
CA ILE A 14 -13.30 -3.57 14.30
C ILE A 14 -12.03 -3.19 15.07
N THR A 15 -11.23 -4.19 15.45
CA THR A 15 -9.93 -3.94 16.10
C THR A 15 -8.89 -3.46 15.08
N LEU A 16 -7.81 -2.85 15.58
CA LEU A 16 -6.71 -2.41 14.74
C LEU A 16 -6.07 -3.58 13.98
N GLU A 17 -5.85 -4.69 14.67
CA GLU A 17 -5.23 -5.88 14.10
C GLU A 17 -6.10 -6.49 12.98
N ASP A 18 -7.43 -6.57 13.20
CA ASP A 18 -8.36 -7.08 12.18
C ASP A 18 -8.45 -6.14 10.98
N ALA A 19 -8.43 -4.81 11.20
CA ALA A 19 -8.39 -3.82 10.13
C ALA A 19 -7.11 -3.97 9.28
N VAL A 20 -5.94 -4.05 9.92
CA VAL A 20 -4.66 -4.24 9.22
C VAL A 20 -4.66 -5.57 8.45
N ARG A 21 -5.11 -6.66 9.06
CA ARG A 21 -5.23 -7.97 8.39
C ARG A 21 -6.10 -7.89 7.14
N ARG A 22 -7.27 -7.24 7.22
CA ARG A 22 -8.21 -7.08 6.09
C ARG A 22 -7.69 -6.17 4.99
N MET A 23 -6.79 -5.24 5.30
CA MET A 23 -6.22 -4.30 4.36
C MET A 23 -4.92 -4.79 3.71
N SER A 24 -4.27 -5.82 4.27
CA SER A 24 -2.96 -6.31 3.81
C SER A 24 -2.92 -7.82 3.60
N ALA A 25 -2.85 -8.61 4.66
CA ALA A 25 -2.65 -10.06 4.59
C ALA A 25 -3.80 -10.80 3.88
N HIS A 26 -5.03 -10.40 4.12
CA HIS A 26 -6.20 -11.03 3.51
C HIS A 26 -6.28 -10.81 2.00
N PRO A 27 -6.19 -9.58 1.46
CA PRO A 27 -6.13 -9.36 0.02
C PRO A 27 -4.93 -10.05 -0.64
N ALA A 28 -3.77 -10.04 -0.01
CA ALA A 28 -2.60 -10.75 -0.52
C ALA A 28 -2.86 -12.26 -0.67
N ALA A 29 -3.49 -12.87 0.34
CA ALA A 29 -3.88 -14.28 0.29
C ALA A 29 -4.91 -14.59 -0.82
N VAL A 30 -5.93 -13.75 -0.97
CA VAL A 30 -6.97 -13.88 -2.01
C VAL A 30 -6.36 -13.79 -3.41
N LEU A 31 -5.44 -12.83 -3.62
CA LEU A 31 -4.73 -12.66 -4.88
C LEU A 31 -3.62 -13.69 -5.11
N GLY A 32 -3.32 -14.52 -4.11
CA GLY A 32 -2.26 -15.52 -4.18
C GLY A 32 -0.84 -14.95 -4.18
N LEU A 33 -0.65 -13.76 -3.61
CA LEU A 33 0.67 -13.16 -3.40
C LEU A 33 1.37 -13.90 -2.27
N ARG A 34 2.59 -14.42 -2.53
CA ARG A 34 3.29 -15.30 -1.58
C ARG A 34 4.28 -14.59 -0.69
N ASP A 35 4.72 -13.40 -1.09
CA ASP A 35 5.88 -12.68 -0.56
C ASP A 35 5.56 -11.24 -0.13
N ARG A 36 4.26 -10.92 0.03
CA ARG A 36 3.76 -9.58 0.41
C ARG A 36 2.57 -9.66 1.35
N GLY A 37 2.21 -8.52 1.97
CA GLY A 37 1.03 -8.36 2.81
C GLY A 37 1.22 -8.77 4.27
N ARG A 38 2.42 -9.21 4.65
CA ARG A 38 2.83 -9.52 6.02
C ARG A 38 4.29 -9.13 6.26
N LEU A 39 4.63 -8.82 7.50
CA LEU A 39 6.00 -8.64 7.93
C LEU A 39 6.56 -10.01 8.32
N GLU A 40 7.31 -10.62 7.42
CA GLU A 40 7.87 -11.97 7.57
C GLU A 40 9.25 -12.04 6.91
N THR A 41 10.16 -12.83 7.48
CA THR A 41 11.51 -12.99 6.91
C THR A 41 11.44 -13.56 5.49
N GLY A 42 12.13 -12.92 4.56
CA GLY A 42 12.13 -13.29 3.14
C GLY A 42 11.03 -12.63 2.30
N PHE A 43 10.12 -11.87 2.92
CA PHE A 43 9.11 -11.08 2.21
C PHE A 43 9.69 -9.74 1.75
N TYR A 44 9.08 -9.17 0.72
CA TYR A 44 9.39 -7.80 0.32
C TYR A 44 9.06 -6.83 1.44
N ALA A 45 9.96 -5.88 1.69
CA ALA A 45 9.77 -4.87 2.71
C ALA A 45 8.81 -3.77 2.20
N ASP A 46 7.52 -4.07 2.29
CA ASP A 46 6.42 -3.12 2.09
C ASP A 46 5.87 -2.75 3.47
N VAL A 47 6.31 -1.64 4.02
CA VAL A 47 6.05 -1.26 5.43
C VAL A 47 5.46 0.15 5.49
N VAL A 48 4.41 0.30 6.27
CA VAL A 48 3.80 1.59 6.59
C VAL A 48 3.92 1.84 8.09
N VAL A 49 4.48 2.98 8.46
CA VAL A 49 4.55 3.45 9.85
C VAL A 49 3.53 4.57 10.03
N PHE A 50 2.59 4.39 10.91
CA PHE A 50 1.53 5.36 11.18
C PHE A 50 1.20 5.44 12.67
N ASP A 51 0.64 6.55 13.09
CA ASP A 51 0.11 6.72 14.44
C ASP A 51 -1.40 6.47 14.45
N PRO A 52 -1.89 5.42 15.14
CA PRO A 52 -3.31 5.13 15.24
C PRO A 52 -4.16 6.24 15.87
N ALA A 53 -3.55 7.07 16.71
CA ALA A 53 -4.25 8.15 17.39
C ALA A 53 -4.50 9.36 16.48
N THR A 54 -3.60 9.60 15.52
CA THR A 54 -3.63 10.80 14.67
C THR A 54 -3.92 10.53 13.21
N ILE A 55 -3.90 9.25 12.77
CA ILE A 55 -4.21 8.92 11.37
C ILE A 55 -5.60 9.40 10.98
N GLN A 56 -5.68 10.17 9.89
CA GLN A 56 -6.93 10.79 9.45
C GLN A 56 -7.02 10.89 7.93
N ASP A 57 -8.21 10.64 7.40
CA ASP A 57 -8.59 10.92 6.02
C ASP A 57 -9.35 12.26 5.98
N HIS A 58 -8.90 13.15 5.11
CA HIS A 58 -9.48 14.49 4.95
C HIS A 58 -10.31 14.63 3.68
N ALA A 59 -10.30 13.64 2.79
CA ALA A 59 -11.03 13.69 1.54
C ALA A 59 -12.55 13.74 1.75
N THR A 60 -13.23 14.66 1.08
CA THR A 60 -14.70 14.82 1.07
C THR A 60 -15.20 14.85 -0.38
N TYR A 61 -16.53 14.75 -0.57
CA TYR A 61 -17.13 14.90 -1.91
C TYR A 61 -16.90 16.27 -2.53
N VAL A 62 -16.81 17.31 -1.71
CA VAL A 62 -16.58 18.69 -2.16
C VAL A 62 -15.10 18.95 -2.42
N GLN A 63 -14.22 18.35 -1.60
CA GLN A 63 -12.77 18.47 -1.69
C GLN A 63 -12.11 17.09 -1.65
N PRO A 64 -12.12 16.34 -2.78
CA PRO A 64 -11.60 14.98 -2.82
C PRO A 64 -10.07 14.90 -2.82
N HIS A 65 -9.37 15.92 -3.32
CA HIS A 65 -7.92 15.95 -3.46
C HIS A 65 -7.24 16.46 -2.18
N GLN A 66 -7.30 15.64 -1.12
CA GLN A 66 -6.64 15.92 0.15
C GLN A 66 -5.84 14.70 0.59
N TYR A 67 -4.58 14.92 0.99
CA TYR A 67 -3.75 13.84 1.54
C TYR A 67 -4.20 13.46 2.95
N ALA A 68 -4.08 12.18 3.26
CA ALA A 68 -4.25 11.69 4.63
C ALA A 68 -3.09 12.15 5.51
N THR A 69 -3.33 12.32 6.80
CA THR A 69 -2.30 12.62 7.81
C THR A 69 -2.11 11.45 8.78
N GLY A 70 -1.04 11.50 9.60
CA GLY A 70 -0.75 10.48 10.61
C GLY A 70 0.04 9.27 10.08
N VAL A 71 0.51 9.31 8.84
CA VAL A 71 1.48 8.36 8.28
C VAL A 71 2.85 9.04 8.28
N SER A 72 3.83 8.45 8.96
CA SER A 72 5.19 9.01 9.05
C SER A 72 6.12 8.44 7.98
N HIS A 73 6.10 7.12 7.74
CA HIS A 73 6.97 6.49 6.76
C HIS A 73 6.21 5.48 5.91
N VAL A 74 6.56 5.41 4.64
CA VAL A 74 6.12 4.36 3.71
C VAL A 74 7.32 3.80 2.99
N ILE A 75 7.56 2.51 3.16
CA ILE A 75 8.63 1.77 2.51
C ILE A 75 7.99 0.81 1.51
N VAL A 76 8.45 0.83 0.27
CA VAL A 76 7.98 -0.04 -0.81
C VAL A 76 9.17 -0.75 -1.43
N ASN A 77 9.12 -2.07 -1.47
CA ASN A 77 10.24 -2.91 -1.94
C ASN A 77 11.59 -2.56 -1.25
N GLY A 78 11.56 -2.19 0.04
CA GLY A 78 12.75 -1.82 0.81
C GLY A 78 13.27 -0.41 0.60
N VAL A 79 12.59 0.42 -0.21
CA VAL A 79 12.97 1.80 -0.47
C VAL A 79 11.92 2.75 0.09
N GLU A 80 12.36 3.78 0.78
CA GLU A 80 11.49 4.77 1.43
C GLU A 80 10.86 5.72 0.39
N ALA A 81 9.54 5.62 0.24
CA ALA A 81 8.76 6.45 -0.67
C ALA A 81 8.12 7.67 0.04
N LEU A 82 7.94 7.58 1.37
CA LEU A 82 7.48 8.68 2.21
C LEU A 82 8.32 8.69 3.48
N ARG A 83 8.82 9.86 3.87
CA ARG A 83 9.65 10.09 5.05
C ARG A 83 9.12 11.28 5.82
N ASP A 84 8.90 11.11 7.13
CA ASP A 84 8.38 12.16 8.02
C ASP A 84 7.11 12.84 7.50
N GLY A 85 6.25 12.06 6.80
CA GLY A 85 5.01 12.54 6.21
C GLY A 85 5.16 13.21 4.84
N GLU A 86 6.39 13.38 4.32
CA GLU A 86 6.67 14.02 3.05
C GLU A 86 7.08 12.99 1.97
N PRO A 87 6.56 13.09 0.74
CA PRO A 87 6.97 12.22 -0.36
C PRO A 87 8.46 12.39 -0.69
N THR A 88 9.15 11.28 -0.96
CA THR A 88 10.51 11.30 -1.53
C THR A 88 10.44 11.28 -3.07
N ASP A 89 11.58 11.51 -3.74
CA ASP A 89 11.66 11.37 -5.20
C ASP A 89 11.72 9.90 -5.67
N ALA A 90 11.80 8.94 -4.73
CA ALA A 90 11.90 7.53 -5.04
C ALA A 90 10.57 6.97 -5.57
N ARG A 91 10.67 6.15 -6.62
CA ARG A 91 9.52 5.44 -7.24
C ARG A 91 9.77 3.92 -7.23
N PRO A 92 9.77 3.29 -6.05
CA PRO A 92 10.15 1.89 -5.90
C PRO A 92 9.05 0.89 -6.26
N GLY A 93 7.87 1.35 -6.68
CA GLY A 93 6.76 0.51 -7.08
C GLY A 93 7.13 -0.43 -8.23
N ARG A 94 6.60 -1.67 -8.20
CA ARG A 94 6.77 -2.67 -9.24
C ARG A 94 5.44 -3.33 -9.55
N PHE A 95 5.30 -3.81 -10.77
CA PHE A 95 4.17 -4.64 -11.14
C PHE A 95 4.24 -5.98 -10.40
N VAL A 96 3.18 -6.32 -9.67
CA VAL A 96 3.06 -7.57 -8.91
C VAL A 96 2.25 -8.58 -9.72
N ARG A 97 2.84 -9.74 -9.98
CA ARG A 97 2.24 -10.79 -10.81
C ARG A 97 1.48 -11.78 -9.95
N GLY A 98 0.28 -12.12 -10.35
CA GLY A 98 -0.52 -13.18 -9.71
C GLY A 98 -0.14 -14.58 -10.19
N ARG A 99 -0.79 -15.60 -9.61
CA ARG A 99 -0.52 -17.03 -9.88
C ARG A 99 -0.71 -17.44 -11.34
N GLY A 100 -1.61 -16.78 -12.07
CA GLY A 100 -1.91 -17.08 -13.47
C GLY A 100 -0.98 -16.39 -14.47
N TRP A 101 0.02 -15.66 -14.00
CA TRP A 101 0.95 -15.00 -14.90
C TRP A 101 1.91 -16.01 -15.54
N THR A 102 1.81 -16.16 -16.86
CA THR A 102 2.64 -17.08 -17.66
C THR A 102 3.77 -16.38 -18.44
N GLY A 103 3.88 -15.06 -18.33
CA GLY A 103 4.79 -14.23 -19.13
C GLY A 103 4.04 -13.43 -20.21
N TRP A 104 4.76 -12.59 -20.91
CA TRP A 104 4.30 -11.98 -22.15
C TRP A 104 4.50 -12.98 -23.31
N GLU A 105 3.64 -12.95 -24.36
CA GLU A 105 3.71 -13.86 -25.50
C GLU A 105 5.06 -13.85 -26.21
N ASP A 106 5.80 -12.74 -26.13
CA ASP A 106 7.14 -12.53 -26.69
C ASP A 106 8.29 -12.92 -25.73
N GLY A 107 7.97 -13.50 -24.56
CA GLY A 107 8.97 -13.90 -23.56
C GLY A 107 9.72 -12.72 -22.89
N GLY A 108 9.42 -11.50 -23.26
CA GLY A 108 10.07 -10.29 -22.76
C GLY A 108 9.34 -9.67 -21.58
N CYS A 109 10.06 -9.32 -20.53
CA CYS A 109 9.61 -8.35 -19.56
C CYS A 109 9.94 -6.97 -20.14
N ARG A 110 8.96 -6.24 -20.65
CA ARG A 110 9.19 -4.83 -21.02
C ARG A 110 9.53 -4.05 -19.76
N SER A 111 10.80 -3.84 -19.54
CA SER A 111 11.37 -3.15 -18.38
C SER A 111 11.58 -1.66 -18.62
N SER A 112 10.89 -1.06 -19.59
CA SER A 112 11.05 0.36 -19.88
C SER A 112 9.99 1.20 -19.16
N PRO A 113 10.39 2.10 -18.27
CA PRO A 113 9.47 3.01 -17.55
C PRO A 113 8.81 4.07 -18.45
N GLY A 114 8.99 4.01 -19.77
CA GLY A 114 8.59 5.06 -20.71
C GLY A 114 7.37 4.75 -21.59
N ASP A 115 6.85 3.52 -21.60
CA ASP A 115 5.84 3.11 -22.61
C ASP A 115 4.38 3.22 -22.17
N TRP A 116 4.09 3.81 -21.01
CA TRP A 116 2.72 4.03 -20.55
C TRP A 116 2.26 5.45 -20.92
N ASN A 117 1.89 5.65 -22.19
CA ASN A 117 1.07 6.79 -22.58
C ASN A 117 -0.40 6.47 -22.22
N TRP A 118 -0.86 7.01 -21.10
CA TRP A 118 -2.30 7.14 -20.83
C TRP A 118 -2.82 8.34 -21.61
N PRO A 119 -4.00 8.23 -22.30
CA PRO A 119 -4.63 9.34 -22.94
C PRO A 119 -5.07 10.41 -21.94
#